data_42ed1cf3ecc19a401fff2bdc55372a54
#
_entry.id   42ed1cf3ecc19a401fff2bdc55372a54
#
_cell.length_a   1.000
_cell.length_b   1.000
_cell.length_c   1.000
_cell.angle_alpha   90.00
_cell.angle_beta   90.00
_cell.angle_gamma   90.00
#
_symmetry.space_group_name_H-M   'P 1'
#
loop_
_entity.id
_entity.type
_entity.pdbx_description
1 polymer ?
#
loop_
_entity_poly.entity_id
_entity_poly.type
_entity_poly.pdbx_seq_one_letter_code
_entity_poly.pdbx_strand_id
1 'polypeptide(L)'
;MVSLSRSFNTNSGGATFFSESGNMADAEYLQPILESYGTFRPLNTVPAFSVHLLAALALEIVAIVFAVQHPDESSKCREYFIIIYIHVGLWFVTLIIDQIVRRKHYNLRIVGYLEFYNDTKIHHQLPLYVVSLWNTIIMCVQAIAQQFYPDNFAEKCIKSGTMSPITYLCAFITFEFCVIAGININYIIRVQRFNKQKAPPDVQKEEWNACMSPEPTEIGSPMRGEKLYDFLQKQADLIRFLKEHNAKLGEKLMVLSAQMQARG
;
A
#
# COMPACT_ATOMS: atom_id res chain seq x y z
N MET A 1 -15.10 -62.46 8.93
CA MET A 1 -14.94 -61.61 7.72
C MET A 1 -16.20 -60.73 7.65
N VAL A 2 -16.11 -59.49 8.08
CA VAL A 2 -17.21 -58.51 8.01
C VAL A 2 -16.74 -57.41 7.09
N SER A 3 -17.39 -57.36 5.93
CA SER A 3 -17.15 -56.37 4.89
C SER A 3 -17.94 -55.11 5.24
N LEU A 4 -17.21 -54.03 5.61
CA LEU A 4 -17.79 -52.68 5.79
C LEU A 4 -17.68 -51.92 4.48
N SER A 5 -18.73 -51.96 3.66
CA SER A 5 -18.91 -51.06 2.53
C SER A 5 -19.36 -49.69 3.05
N ARG A 6 -18.42 -48.72 3.07
CA ARG A 6 -18.68 -47.33 3.37
C ARG A 6 -19.20 -46.64 2.09
N SER A 7 -20.49 -46.48 1.98
CA SER A 7 -21.14 -45.65 0.96
C SER A 7 -20.77 -44.18 1.24
N PHE A 8 -19.90 -43.62 0.37
CA PHE A 8 -19.72 -42.16 0.30
C PHE A 8 -20.91 -41.54 -0.45
N ASN A 9 -21.82 -40.99 0.28
CA ASN A 9 -22.89 -40.18 -0.28
C ASN A 9 -22.29 -38.78 -0.56
N THR A 10 -21.78 -38.57 -1.78
CA THR A 10 -21.42 -37.27 -2.30
C THR A 10 -22.67 -36.51 -2.69
N ASN A 11 -23.29 -35.88 -1.71
CA ASN A 11 -24.33 -34.89 -1.96
C ASN A 11 -23.63 -33.62 -2.46
N SER A 12 -23.42 -33.56 -3.76
CA SER A 12 -23.01 -32.39 -4.53
C SER A 12 -24.19 -31.41 -4.58
N GLY A 13 -24.48 -30.79 -3.44
CA GLY A 13 -25.49 -29.75 -3.32
C GLY A 13 -24.95 -28.36 -3.63
N GLY A 14 -24.49 -28.13 -4.85
CA GLY A 14 -23.96 -26.83 -5.25
C GLY A 14 -24.47 -26.26 -6.56
N ALA A 15 -25.24 -26.99 -7.34
CA ALA A 15 -25.55 -26.58 -8.70
C ALA A 15 -27.04 -26.45 -9.06
N THR A 16 -27.96 -26.59 -8.11
CA THR A 16 -29.43 -26.60 -8.42
C THR A 16 -30.17 -25.38 -7.89
N PHE A 17 -29.51 -24.32 -7.50
CA PHE A 17 -30.18 -23.09 -7.01
C PHE A 17 -30.60 -22.13 -8.13
N PHE A 18 -30.35 -22.44 -9.38
CA PHE A 18 -30.75 -21.61 -10.53
C PHE A 18 -31.61 -22.39 -11.55
N SER A 19 -32.45 -23.26 -11.08
CA SER A 19 -33.47 -23.85 -11.95
C SER A 19 -34.83 -23.47 -11.44
N GLU A 20 -35.47 -22.62 -12.23
CA GLU A 20 -36.89 -22.50 -12.51
C GLU A 20 -37.79 -21.85 -11.45
N SER A 21 -38.37 -20.73 -11.90
CA SER A 21 -39.46 -19.93 -11.33
C SER A 21 -39.20 -19.02 -10.13
N GLY A 22 -38.04 -18.34 -10.09
CA GLY A 22 -37.93 -17.11 -9.30
C GLY A 22 -38.49 -15.92 -10.08
N ASN A 23 -39.47 -15.22 -9.51
CA ASN A 23 -40.08 -14.01 -10.06
C ASN A 23 -39.03 -13.03 -10.55
N MET A 24 -39.27 -12.34 -11.69
CA MET A 24 -38.41 -11.27 -12.25
C MET A 24 -37.99 -10.21 -11.22
N ALA A 25 -38.74 -10.06 -10.12
CA ALA A 25 -38.42 -9.15 -9.01
C ALA A 25 -37.16 -9.57 -8.22
N ASP A 26 -36.88 -10.88 -8.07
CA ASP A 26 -35.72 -11.36 -7.31
C ASP A 26 -34.40 -11.20 -8.09
N ALA A 27 -34.48 -11.23 -9.42
CA ALA A 27 -33.34 -10.98 -10.30
C ALA A 27 -32.88 -9.51 -10.24
N GLU A 28 -33.78 -8.56 -10.02
CA GLU A 28 -33.51 -7.13 -9.93
C GLU A 28 -32.76 -6.77 -8.63
N TYR A 29 -33.00 -7.51 -7.53
CA TYR A 29 -32.27 -7.31 -6.26
C TYR A 29 -30.85 -7.90 -6.28
N LEU A 30 -30.58 -8.89 -7.12
CA LEU A 30 -29.26 -9.51 -7.27
C LEU A 30 -28.36 -8.78 -8.27
N GLN A 31 -28.95 -8.07 -9.25
CA GLN A 31 -28.21 -7.28 -10.24
C GLN A 31 -27.18 -6.30 -9.63
N PRO A 32 -27.48 -5.47 -8.60
CA PRO A 32 -26.50 -4.55 -8.05
C PRO A 32 -25.31 -5.25 -7.37
N ILE A 33 -25.46 -6.54 -7.03
CA ILE A 33 -24.35 -7.33 -6.47
C ILE A 33 -23.42 -7.81 -7.59
N LEU A 34 -23.96 -8.25 -8.72
CA LEU A 34 -23.19 -8.71 -9.88
C LEU A 34 -22.56 -7.55 -10.65
N GLU A 35 -23.30 -6.46 -10.89
CA GLU A 35 -22.81 -5.27 -11.58
C GLU A 35 -21.70 -4.55 -10.82
N SER A 36 -21.69 -4.65 -9.48
CA SER A 36 -20.61 -4.08 -8.65
C SER A 36 -19.24 -4.75 -8.86
N TYR A 37 -19.20 -5.95 -9.48
CA TYR A 37 -17.96 -6.69 -9.72
C TYR A 37 -17.33 -6.45 -11.09
N GLY A 38 -18.07 -5.91 -12.05
CA GLY A 38 -17.58 -5.63 -13.41
C GLY A 38 -17.04 -4.22 -13.63
N THR A 39 -17.33 -3.29 -12.74
CA THR A 39 -16.93 -1.89 -12.93
C THR A 39 -15.51 -1.63 -12.40
N PHE A 40 -14.66 -1.10 -13.28
CA PHE A 40 -13.32 -0.64 -12.92
C PHE A 40 -13.38 0.37 -11.76
N ARG A 41 -12.62 0.11 -10.70
CA ARG A 41 -12.46 1.04 -9.57
C ARG A 41 -11.11 1.73 -9.62
N PRO A 42 -11.06 3.04 -9.90
CA PRO A 42 -9.80 3.77 -9.93
C PRO A 42 -9.16 3.83 -8.55
N LEU A 43 -7.84 3.69 -8.50
CA LEU A 43 -7.07 3.85 -7.28
C LEU A 43 -6.73 5.32 -7.03
N ASN A 44 -7.43 5.96 -6.10
CA ASN A 44 -7.24 7.37 -5.76
C ASN A 44 -6.18 7.56 -4.65
N THR A 45 -4.93 7.16 -4.91
CA THR A 45 -3.78 7.36 -4.00
C THR A 45 -2.86 8.48 -4.48
N VAL A 46 -2.97 8.91 -5.73
CA VAL A 46 -2.17 10.00 -6.31
C VAL A 46 -2.19 11.27 -5.47
N PRO A 47 -3.36 11.80 -4.99
CA PRO A 47 -3.37 13.01 -4.18
C PRO A 47 -2.61 12.87 -2.86
N ALA A 48 -2.63 11.68 -2.23
CA ALA A 48 -1.89 11.43 -0.99
C ALA A 48 -0.37 11.53 -1.22
N PHE A 49 0.15 10.93 -2.28
CA PHE A 49 1.56 11.02 -2.64
C PHE A 49 1.95 12.42 -3.12
N SER A 50 1.06 13.15 -3.78
CA SER A 50 1.29 14.55 -4.15
C SER A 50 1.41 15.45 -2.91
N VAL A 51 0.55 15.26 -1.90
CA VAL A 51 0.64 15.98 -0.63
C VAL A 51 1.94 15.66 0.09
N HIS A 52 2.37 14.39 0.11
CA HIS A 52 3.65 13.98 0.69
C HIS A 52 4.82 14.65 -0.01
N LEU A 53 4.82 14.67 -1.34
CA LEU A 53 5.88 15.33 -2.13
C LEU A 53 5.93 16.84 -1.88
N LEU A 54 4.77 17.51 -1.77
CA LEU A 54 4.69 18.92 -1.44
C LEU A 54 5.20 19.23 -0.03
N ALA A 55 4.88 18.36 0.94
CA ALA A 55 5.38 18.51 2.31
C ALA A 55 6.91 18.33 2.38
N ALA A 56 7.46 17.35 1.68
CA ALA A 56 8.91 17.16 1.58
C ALA A 56 9.59 18.32 0.87
N LEU A 57 9.00 18.86 -0.20
CA LEU A 57 9.50 20.04 -0.91
C LEU A 57 9.50 21.30 -0.01
N ALA A 58 8.45 21.48 0.80
CA ALA A 58 8.37 22.60 1.74
C ALA A 58 9.48 22.52 2.79
N LEU A 59 9.77 21.33 3.32
CA LEU A 59 10.89 21.12 4.24
C LEU A 59 12.23 21.46 3.57
N GLU A 60 12.44 21.01 2.33
CA GLU A 60 13.65 21.29 1.56
C GLU A 60 13.86 22.79 1.35
N ILE A 61 12.80 23.52 0.96
CA ILE A 61 12.87 24.97 0.79
C ILE A 61 13.26 25.67 2.10
N VAL A 62 12.67 25.27 3.23
CA VAL A 62 13.00 25.82 4.56
C VAL A 62 14.45 25.52 4.91
N ALA A 63 14.95 24.31 4.67
CA ALA A 63 16.31 23.92 4.95
C ALA A 63 17.31 24.75 4.12
N ILE A 64 17.04 24.95 2.81
CA ILE A 64 17.87 25.78 1.93
C ILE A 64 17.87 27.25 2.39
N VAL A 65 16.69 27.80 2.71
CA VAL A 65 16.57 29.19 3.17
C VAL A 65 17.42 29.40 4.44
N PHE A 66 17.34 28.51 5.41
CA PHE A 66 18.13 28.61 6.64
C PHE A 66 19.62 28.33 6.42
N ALA A 67 19.98 27.53 5.43
CA ALA A 67 21.39 27.30 5.09
C ALA A 67 22.04 28.53 4.40
N VAL A 68 21.25 29.31 3.65
CA VAL A 68 21.71 30.52 2.93
C VAL A 68 21.66 31.75 3.83
N GLN A 69 20.64 31.88 4.68
CA GLN A 69 20.56 32.95 5.65
C GLN A 69 21.55 32.66 6.77
N HIS A 70 22.60 33.48 6.86
CA HIS A 70 23.56 33.39 7.97
C HIS A 70 22.83 33.65 9.29
N PRO A 71 22.80 32.66 10.22
CA PRO A 71 22.11 32.85 11.50
C PRO A 71 22.81 33.98 12.30
N ASP A 72 22.00 34.85 12.87
CA ASP A 72 22.48 35.89 13.81
C ASP A 72 23.10 35.21 15.04
N GLU A 73 24.18 35.78 15.58
CA GLU A 73 24.90 35.26 16.77
C GLU A 73 23.95 35.09 18.00
N SER A 74 22.82 35.77 18.01
CA SER A 74 21.81 35.70 19.07
C SER A 74 20.89 34.44 18.98
N SER A 75 20.85 33.74 17.86
CA SER A 75 19.85 32.71 17.58
C SER A 75 20.14 31.35 18.20
N LYS A 76 21.33 31.12 18.78
CA LYS A 76 21.71 29.89 19.51
C LYS A 76 21.27 28.58 18.82
N CYS A 77 21.50 28.42 17.51
CA CYS A 77 21.15 27.25 16.73
C CYS A 77 19.62 27.01 16.58
N ARG A 78 18.80 28.00 16.81
CA ARG A 78 17.34 27.88 16.75
C ARG A 78 16.88 27.34 15.40
N GLU A 79 17.46 27.81 14.31
CA GLU A 79 17.15 27.40 12.93
C GLU A 79 17.44 25.91 12.69
N TYR A 80 18.53 25.41 13.23
CA TYR A 80 18.90 24.00 13.18
C TYR A 80 17.83 23.09 13.82
N PHE A 81 17.40 23.46 15.05
CA PHE A 81 16.37 22.68 15.74
C PHE A 81 14.99 22.80 15.08
N ILE A 82 14.65 23.95 14.49
CA ILE A 82 13.41 24.13 13.74
C ILE A 82 13.35 23.14 12.57
N ILE A 83 14.43 22.97 11.81
CA ILE A 83 14.51 22.01 10.71
C ILE A 83 14.25 20.59 11.22
N ILE A 84 14.88 20.19 12.34
CA ILE A 84 14.68 18.86 12.94
C ILE A 84 13.21 18.65 13.35
N TYR A 85 12.58 19.64 13.98
CA TYR A 85 11.16 19.54 14.38
C TYR A 85 10.22 19.42 13.17
N ILE A 86 10.48 20.18 12.10
CA ILE A 86 9.69 20.08 10.87
C ILE A 86 9.88 18.70 10.23
N HIS A 87 11.12 18.15 10.25
CA HIS A 87 11.42 16.83 9.73
C HIS A 87 10.69 15.71 10.52
N VAL A 88 10.64 15.81 11.85
CA VAL A 88 9.82 14.92 12.68
C VAL A 88 8.34 15.07 12.32
N GLY A 89 7.88 16.29 12.07
CA GLY A 89 6.51 16.56 11.56
C GLY A 89 6.23 15.87 10.23
N LEU A 90 7.19 15.90 9.30
CA LEU A 90 7.10 15.16 8.02
C LEU A 90 6.93 13.65 8.24
N TRP A 91 7.63 13.06 9.21
CA TRP A 91 7.47 11.65 9.54
C TRP A 91 6.03 11.32 9.99
N PHE A 92 5.39 12.15 10.84
CA PHE A 92 4.00 11.97 11.21
C PHE A 92 3.05 12.06 10.01
N VAL A 93 3.27 13.03 9.12
CA VAL A 93 2.50 13.17 7.87
C VAL A 93 2.66 11.90 7.01
N THR A 94 3.87 11.39 6.88
CA THR A 94 4.17 10.15 6.14
C THR A 94 3.46 8.94 6.74
N LEU A 95 3.43 8.82 8.08
CA LEU A 95 2.67 7.77 8.78
C LEU A 95 1.18 7.81 8.45
N ILE A 96 0.57 9.00 8.50
CA ILE A 96 -0.86 9.16 8.19
C ILE A 96 -1.14 8.78 6.74
N ILE A 97 -0.29 9.22 5.81
CA ILE A 97 -0.41 8.90 4.39
C ILE A 97 -0.26 7.39 4.16
N ASP A 98 0.73 6.73 4.79
CA ASP A 98 0.90 5.27 4.69
C ASP A 98 -0.37 4.52 5.15
N GLN A 99 -0.99 4.92 6.26
CA GLN A 99 -2.22 4.29 6.74
C GLN A 99 -3.38 4.45 5.76
N ILE A 100 -3.54 5.64 5.16
CA ILE A 100 -4.57 5.91 4.15
C ILE A 100 -4.33 5.06 2.90
N VAL A 101 -3.11 5.03 2.41
CA VAL A 101 -2.72 4.29 1.21
C VAL A 101 -2.87 2.79 1.43
N ARG A 102 -2.44 2.28 2.58
CA ARG A 102 -2.57 0.86 2.97
C ARG A 102 -4.03 0.39 2.95
N ARG A 103 -4.96 1.22 3.47
CA ARG A 103 -6.41 0.93 3.42
C ARG A 103 -6.92 0.87 1.98
N LYS A 104 -6.48 1.80 1.12
CA LYS A 104 -6.89 1.81 -0.30
C LYS A 104 -6.33 0.62 -1.08
N HIS A 105 -5.08 0.23 -0.82
CA HIS A 105 -4.47 -0.97 -1.39
C HIS A 105 -5.15 -2.25 -0.92
N TYR A 106 -5.53 -2.33 0.36
CA TYR A 106 -6.31 -3.45 0.88
C TYR A 106 -7.64 -3.60 0.13
N ASN A 107 -8.35 -2.48 -0.08
CA ASN A 107 -9.60 -2.50 -0.85
C ASN A 107 -9.39 -2.95 -2.30
N LEU A 108 -8.29 -2.54 -2.93
CA LEU A 108 -7.93 -2.97 -4.28
C LEU A 108 -7.75 -4.49 -4.37
N ARG A 109 -7.09 -5.09 -3.37
CA ARG A 109 -6.93 -6.55 -3.27
C ARG A 109 -8.27 -7.27 -3.15
N ILE A 110 -9.20 -6.71 -2.37
CA ILE A 110 -10.56 -7.28 -2.20
C ILE A 110 -11.36 -7.24 -3.50
N VAL A 111 -11.11 -6.27 -4.38
CA VAL A 111 -11.77 -6.15 -5.69
C VAL A 111 -11.17 -7.13 -6.71
N GLY A 112 -10.01 -7.74 -6.42
CA GLY A 112 -9.39 -8.78 -7.26
C GLY A 112 -8.26 -8.30 -8.17
N TYR A 113 -7.68 -7.12 -7.92
CA TYR A 113 -6.47 -6.63 -8.60
C TYR A 113 -5.21 -7.12 -7.87
N LEU A 114 -4.93 -8.42 -7.93
CA LEU A 114 -3.89 -9.07 -7.13
C LEU A 114 -2.49 -8.80 -7.69
N GLU A 115 -2.33 -8.83 -9.00
CA GLU A 115 -1.05 -8.57 -9.69
C GLU A 115 -0.58 -7.14 -9.40
N PHE A 116 -1.42 -6.16 -9.63
CA PHE A 116 -1.09 -4.76 -9.36
C PHE A 116 -0.83 -4.50 -7.87
N TYR A 117 -1.58 -5.17 -6.98
CA TYR A 117 -1.34 -5.08 -5.53
C TYR A 117 0.05 -5.60 -5.17
N ASN A 118 0.46 -6.76 -5.68
CA ASN A 118 1.77 -7.35 -5.40
C ASN A 118 2.91 -6.48 -5.94
N ASP A 119 2.77 -5.94 -7.15
CA ASP A 119 3.75 -5.04 -7.77
C ASP A 119 3.94 -3.73 -7.00
N THR A 120 2.87 -3.21 -6.41
CA THR A 120 2.90 -1.91 -5.75
C THR A 120 3.03 -1.99 -4.23
N LYS A 121 2.91 -3.20 -3.64
CA LYS A 121 2.99 -3.44 -2.18
C LYS A 121 4.27 -2.88 -1.56
N ILE A 122 5.42 -3.10 -2.17
CA ILE A 122 6.70 -2.59 -1.67
C ILE A 122 6.80 -1.08 -1.89
N HIS A 123 6.41 -0.61 -3.08
CA HIS A 123 6.58 0.79 -3.48
C HIS A 123 5.83 1.79 -2.60
N HIS A 124 4.63 1.43 -2.11
CA HIS A 124 3.87 2.34 -1.26
C HIS A 124 4.40 2.43 0.18
N GLN A 125 5.16 1.44 0.65
CA GLN A 125 5.76 1.42 1.98
C GLN A 125 7.13 2.09 2.03
N LEU A 126 7.82 2.17 0.88
CA LEU A 126 9.17 2.73 0.79
C LEU A 126 9.32 4.14 1.39
N PRO A 127 8.40 5.11 1.14
CA PRO A 127 8.54 6.45 1.71
C PRO A 127 8.60 6.43 3.24
N LEU A 128 7.79 5.61 3.91
CA LEU A 128 7.81 5.49 5.36
C LEU A 128 9.13 4.91 5.86
N TYR A 129 9.66 3.88 5.19
CA TYR A 129 10.95 3.29 5.56
C TYR A 129 12.10 4.28 5.38
N VAL A 130 12.11 5.03 4.27
CA VAL A 130 13.13 6.04 3.99
C VAL A 130 13.11 7.14 5.04
N VAL A 131 11.96 7.78 5.30
CA VAL A 131 11.86 8.85 6.30
C VAL A 131 12.19 8.35 7.71
N SER A 132 11.78 7.12 8.06
CA SER A 132 12.12 6.53 9.37
C SER A 132 13.61 6.27 9.52
N LEU A 133 14.28 5.75 8.47
CA LEU A 133 15.72 5.55 8.44
C LEU A 133 16.46 6.89 8.58
N TRP A 134 16.01 7.92 7.84
CA TRP A 134 16.59 9.26 7.87
C TRP A 134 16.48 9.91 9.25
N ASN A 135 15.30 9.82 9.88
CA ASN A 135 15.13 10.26 11.26
C ASN A 135 16.13 9.60 12.21
N THR A 136 16.34 8.30 12.06
CA THR A 136 17.30 7.56 12.88
C THR A 136 18.72 8.04 12.64
N ILE A 137 19.12 8.29 11.40
CA ILE A 137 20.45 8.82 11.03
C ILE A 137 20.64 10.21 11.61
N ILE A 138 19.68 11.11 11.46
CA ILE A 138 19.73 12.47 12.00
C ILE A 138 19.87 12.43 13.53
N MET A 139 19.11 11.59 14.21
CA MET A 139 19.20 11.43 15.66
C MET A 139 20.57 10.90 16.10
N CYS A 140 21.14 9.92 15.39
CA CYS A 140 22.48 9.41 15.66
C CYS A 140 23.54 10.50 15.47
N VAL A 141 23.48 11.25 14.37
CA VAL A 141 24.41 12.36 14.10
C VAL A 141 24.30 13.43 15.19
N GLN A 142 23.07 13.77 15.60
CA GLN A 142 22.84 14.73 16.68
C GLN A 142 23.42 14.23 18.02
N ALA A 143 23.23 12.97 18.38
CA ALA A 143 23.77 12.40 19.61
C ALA A 143 25.32 12.43 19.60
N ILE A 144 25.93 12.07 18.48
CA ILE A 144 27.37 12.12 18.29
C ILE A 144 27.87 13.57 18.40
N ALA A 145 27.20 14.52 17.74
CA ALA A 145 27.57 15.94 17.80
C ALA A 145 27.52 16.50 19.22
N GLN A 146 26.49 16.14 19.99
CA GLN A 146 26.39 16.53 21.40
C GLN A 146 27.46 15.89 22.29
N GLN A 147 27.85 14.66 22.02
CA GLN A 147 28.90 13.97 22.78
C GLN A 147 30.29 14.59 22.55
N PHE A 148 30.59 14.98 21.31
CA PHE A 148 31.89 15.56 20.98
C PHE A 148 32.01 17.06 21.27
N TYR A 149 30.88 17.78 21.37
CA TYR A 149 30.85 19.25 21.56
C TYR A 149 29.82 19.65 22.65
N PRO A 150 29.94 19.15 23.90
CA PRO A 150 28.92 19.36 24.92
C PRO A 150 28.71 20.83 25.28
N ASP A 151 29.81 21.62 25.38
CA ASP A 151 29.77 23.01 25.86
C ASP A 151 29.77 24.05 24.73
N ASN A 152 30.21 23.70 23.52
CA ASN A 152 30.48 24.63 22.42
C ASN A 152 29.58 24.39 21.18
N PHE A 153 28.55 23.54 21.28
CA PHE A 153 27.71 23.23 20.15
C PHE A 153 26.96 24.48 19.62
N ALA A 154 26.48 25.32 20.53
CA ALA A 154 25.78 26.56 20.18
C ALA A 154 26.70 27.57 19.49
N GLU A 155 27.95 27.66 19.91
CA GLU A 155 28.95 28.56 19.31
C GLU A 155 29.39 28.07 17.92
N LYS A 156 29.52 26.74 17.74
CA LYS A 156 29.90 26.15 16.44
C LYS A 156 28.78 26.17 15.40
N CYS A 157 27.53 26.12 15.82
CA CYS A 157 26.38 26.29 14.94
C CYS A 157 26.35 27.65 14.24
N ILE A 158 26.88 28.67 14.93
CA ILE A 158 26.84 30.07 14.48
C ILE A 158 28.01 30.36 13.52
N LYS A 159 29.10 29.59 13.58
CA LYS A 159 30.23 29.80 12.69
C LYS A 159 29.85 29.55 11.24
N SER A 160 29.77 30.65 10.50
CA SER A 160 29.65 30.67 9.06
C SER A 160 30.84 29.96 8.42
N GLY A 161 30.62 28.84 7.77
CA GLY A 161 31.64 28.10 7.02
C GLY A 161 30.99 26.92 6.28
N THR A 162 31.70 26.40 5.30
CA THR A 162 31.31 25.24 4.49
C THR A 162 31.02 23.96 5.33
N MET A 163 31.39 23.98 6.59
CA MET A 163 31.27 22.89 7.56
C MET A 163 30.31 23.22 8.72
N SER A 164 29.37 24.14 8.51
CA SER A 164 28.34 24.45 9.52
C SER A 164 27.39 23.27 9.74
N PRO A 165 26.91 22.98 10.97
CA PRO A 165 25.90 21.98 11.24
C PRO A 165 24.64 22.10 10.40
N ILE A 166 24.17 23.31 10.11
CA ILE A 166 23.03 23.58 9.24
C ILE A 166 23.29 23.11 7.81
N THR A 167 24.50 23.34 7.29
CA THR A 167 24.89 22.92 5.92
C THR A 167 24.85 21.39 5.78
N TYR A 168 25.35 20.66 6.77
CA TYR A 168 25.25 19.19 6.76
C TYR A 168 23.82 18.73 6.81
N LEU A 169 23.00 19.31 7.70
CA LEU A 169 21.61 18.93 7.84
C LEU A 169 20.85 19.21 6.52
N CYS A 170 21.10 20.37 5.90
CA CYS A 170 20.54 20.69 4.59
C CYS A 170 20.96 19.66 3.54
N ALA A 171 22.23 19.29 3.45
CA ALA A 171 22.70 18.28 2.50
C ALA A 171 22.04 16.91 2.71
N PHE A 172 21.84 16.50 3.97
CA PHE A 172 21.13 15.27 4.31
C PHE A 172 19.67 15.31 3.87
N ILE A 173 18.97 16.43 4.10
CA ILE A 173 17.56 16.61 3.73
C ILE A 173 17.43 16.66 2.21
N THR A 174 18.32 17.34 1.50
CA THR A 174 18.36 17.37 0.02
C THR A 174 18.48 15.97 -0.56
N PHE A 175 19.39 15.14 -0.02
CA PHE A 175 19.56 13.77 -0.47
C PHE A 175 18.28 12.93 -0.20
N GLU A 176 17.72 13.06 1.00
CA GLU A 176 16.43 12.41 1.34
C GLU A 176 15.33 12.83 0.39
N PHE A 177 15.17 14.13 0.14
CA PHE A 177 14.18 14.67 -0.79
C PHE A 177 14.32 14.08 -2.20
N CYS A 178 15.54 13.98 -2.73
CA CYS A 178 15.79 13.36 -4.04
C CYS A 178 15.32 11.89 -4.08
N VAL A 179 15.59 11.12 -3.03
CA VAL A 179 15.18 9.71 -2.93
C VAL A 179 13.64 9.61 -2.84
N ILE A 180 13.03 10.40 -1.96
CA ILE A 180 11.57 10.42 -1.77
C ILE A 180 10.86 10.87 -3.05
N ALA A 181 11.36 11.91 -3.72
CA ALA A 181 10.81 12.39 -4.98
C ALA A 181 10.84 11.29 -6.06
N GLY A 182 11.96 10.60 -6.21
CA GLY A 182 12.09 9.48 -7.14
C GLY A 182 11.08 8.36 -6.87
N ILE A 183 10.93 7.95 -5.61
CA ILE A 183 9.98 6.90 -5.20
C ILE A 183 8.53 7.35 -5.46
N ASN A 184 8.17 8.56 -5.02
CA ASN A 184 6.80 9.08 -5.15
C ASN A 184 6.40 9.26 -6.60
N ILE A 185 7.26 9.83 -7.44
CA ILE A 185 7.00 10.04 -8.87
C ILE A 185 6.82 8.69 -9.57
N ASN A 186 7.70 7.71 -9.32
CA ASN A 186 7.58 6.38 -9.90
C ASN A 186 6.26 5.71 -9.51
N TYR A 187 5.87 5.79 -8.24
CA TYR A 187 4.58 5.26 -7.78
C TYR A 187 3.40 5.98 -8.44
N ILE A 188 3.40 7.31 -8.51
CA ILE A 188 2.34 8.10 -9.15
C ILE A 188 2.17 7.68 -10.62
N ILE A 189 3.27 7.54 -11.36
CA ILE A 189 3.24 7.11 -12.77
C ILE A 189 2.61 5.71 -12.91
N ARG A 190 2.97 4.77 -12.02
CA ARG A 190 2.39 3.41 -12.03
C ARG A 190 0.88 3.43 -11.77
N VAL A 191 0.42 4.19 -10.77
CA VAL A 191 -1.00 4.32 -10.46
C VAL A 191 -1.77 5.02 -11.59
N GLN A 192 -1.20 6.06 -12.19
CA GLN A 192 -1.82 6.73 -13.33
C GLN A 192 -1.95 5.81 -14.55
N ARG A 193 -0.93 5.00 -14.85
CA ARG A 193 -0.99 3.98 -15.92
C ARG A 193 -2.08 2.96 -15.64
N PHE A 194 -2.14 2.43 -14.43
CA PHE A 194 -3.19 1.50 -14.00
C PHE A 194 -4.60 2.11 -14.18
N ASN A 195 -4.80 3.34 -13.69
CA ASN A 195 -6.08 4.03 -13.82
C ASN A 195 -6.46 4.34 -15.29
N LYS A 196 -5.47 4.55 -16.15
CA LYS A 196 -5.69 4.81 -17.59
C LYS A 196 -6.02 3.53 -18.36
N GLN A 197 -5.42 2.41 -18.00
CA GLN A 197 -5.65 1.12 -18.67
C GLN A 197 -7.05 0.58 -18.45
N LYS A 198 -7.69 0.89 -17.30
CA LYS A 198 -9.03 0.42 -16.94
C LYS A 198 -9.23 -1.09 -17.14
N ALA A 199 -8.16 -1.87 -16.89
CA ALA A 199 -8.20 -3.32 -17.06
C ALA A 199 -9.23 -3.96 -16.12
N PRO A 200 -9.88 -5.06 -16.51
CA PRO A 200 -10.73 -5.83 -15.62
C PRO A 200 -9.89 -6.44 -14.47
N PRO A 201 -10.53 -6.79 -13.33
CA PRO A 201 -9.83 -7.46 -12.23
C PRO A 201 -9.12 -8.74 -12.70
N ASP A 202 -7.94 -8.99 -12.16
CA ASP A 202 -7.10 -10.13 -12.56
C ASP A 202 -7.80 -11.47 -12.39
N VAL A 203 -8.62 -11.61 -11.32
CA VAL A 203 -9.43 -12.82 -11.06
C VAL A 203 -10.46 -13.13 -12.13
N GLN A 204 -10.76 -12.19 -13.03
CA GLN A 204 -11.67 -12.39 -14.16
C GLN A 204 -10.93 -12.74 -15.45
N LYS A 205 -9.60 -12.65 -15.47
CA LYS A 205 -8.80 -13.07 -16.62
C LYS A 205 -8.81 -14.59 -16.76
N GLU A 206 -8.93 -15.07 -17.99
CA GLU A 206 -8.96 -16.51 -18.28
C GLU A 206 -7.71 -17.26 -17.76
N GLU A 207 -6.57 -16.60 -17.69
CA GLU A 207 -5.33 -17.17 -17.12
C GLU A 207 -5.47 -17.59 -15.66
N TRP A 208 -6.25 -16.87 -14.86
CA TRP A 208 -6.52 -17.23 -13.47
C TRP A 208 -7.50 -18.39 -13.37
N ASN A 209 -8.46 -18.47 -14.31
CA ASN A 209 -9.40 -19.58 -14.41
C ASN A 209 -8.68 -20.84 -14.91
N ALA A 210 -7.73 -20.73 -15.84
CA ALA A 210 -6.91 -21.83 -16.32
C ALA A 210 -6.01 -22.42 -15.22
N CYS A 211 -5.55 -21.62 -14.25
CA CYS A 211 -4.84 -22.12 -13.08
C CYS A 211 -5.72 -22.98 -12.14
N MET A 212 -7.04 -22.86 -12.23
CA MET A 212 -8.00 -23.63 -11.47
C MET A 212 -8.54 -24.84 -12.22
N SER A 213 -8.47 -24.84 -13.54
CA SER A 213 -8.87 -25.98 -14.36
C SER A 213 -7.71 -27.00 -14.36
N PRO A 214 -7.92 -28.22 -13.86
CA PRO A 214 -6.94 -29.28 -14.01
C PRO A 214 -7.02 -29.80 -15.46
N GLU A 215 -6.58 -29.02 -16.43
CA GLU A 215 -6.20 -29.64 -17.68
C GLU A 215 -5.02 -30.56 -17.40
N PRO A 216 -5.05 -31.81 -17.89
CA PRO A 216 -3.94 -32.73 -17.74
C PRO A 216 -2.81 -32.28 -18.65
N THR A 217 -2.19 -31.14 -18.36
CA THR A 217 -0.91 -30.79 -18.94
C THR A 217 0.10 -31.76 -18.36
N GLU A 218 0.56 -32.66 -19.23
CA GLU A 218 1.66 -33.59 -19.07
C GLU A 218 2.25 -33.67 -17.65
N ILE A 219 1.79 -34.66 -16.91
CA ILE A 219 2.42 -35.12 -15.67
C ILE A 219 3.88 -35.45 -16.01
N GLY A 220 4.80 -34.52 -15.74
CA GLY A 220 6.23 -34.83 -15.93
C GLY A 220 7.12 -33.66 -16.35
N SER A 221 6.62 -32.49 -16.70
CA SER A 221 7.49 -31.33 -16.92
C SER A 221 7.96 -30.79 -15.58
N PRO A 222 9.27 -30.85 -15.21
CA PRO A 222 9.78 -30.28 -13.99
C PRO A 222 9.61 -28.77 -14.09
N MET A 223 8.55 -28.22 -13.50
CA MET A 223 8.41 -26.77 -13.33
C MET A 223 9.62 -26.28 -12.54
N ARG A 224 10.46 -25.46 -13.17
CA ARG A 224 11.63 -24.85 -12.54
C ARG A 224 11.17 -24.16 -11.26
N GLY A 225 11.85 -24.38 -10.13
CA GLY A 225 11.41 -24.03 -8.78
C GLY A 225 10.88 -22.59 -8.62
N GLU A 226 11.40 -21.63 -9.41
CA GLU A 226 10.93 -20.24 -9.44
C GLU A 226 9.50 -20.09 -10.00
N LYS A 227 9.15 -20.79 -11.07
CA LYS A 227 7.81 -20.81 -11.65
C LYS A 227 6.80 -21.53 -10.74
N LEU A 228 7.23 -22.57 -10.04
CA LEU A 228 6.40 -23.27 -9.06
C LEU A 228 6.09 -22.36 -7.86
N TYR A 229 7.07 -21.60 -7.39
CA TYR A 229 6.87 -20.65 -6.29
C TYR A 229 5.87 -19.53 -6.67
N ASP A 230 6.03 -18.93 -7.84
CA ASP A 230 5.10 -17.92 -8.37
C ASP A 230 3.68 -18.48 -8.53
N PHE A 231 3.54 -19.71 -9.03
CA PHE A 231 2.26 -20.40 -9.14
C PHE A 231 1.60 -20.64 -7.76
N LEU A 232 2.36 -21.15 -6.79
CA LEU A 232 1.85 -21.37 -5.44
C LEU A 232 1.46 -20.06 -4.75
N GLN A 233 2.20 -18.99 -4.98
CA GLN A 233 1.87 -17.65 -4.47
C GLN A 233 0.56 -17.13 -5.08
N LYS A 234 0.37 -17.27 -6.40
CA LYS A 234 -0.87 -16.90 -7.09
C LYS A 234 -2.07 -17.69 -6.57
N GLN A 235 -1.91 -18.99 -6.36
CA GLN A 235 -2.96 -19.83 -5.78
C GLN A 235 -3.31 -19.41 -4.35
N ALA A 236 -2.31 -19.14 -3.51
CA ALA A 236 -2.53 -18.70 -2.14
C ALA A 236 -3.27 -17.35 -2.08
N ASP A 237 -2.91 -16.40 -2.96
CA ASP A 237 -3.57 -15.10 -3.07
C ASP A 237 -5.04 -15.26 -3.54
N LEU A 238 -5.29 -16.15 -4.49
CA LEU A 238 -6.64 -16.44 -4.97
C LEU A 238 -7.52 -17.09 -3.89
N ILE A 239 -7.00 -18.08 -3.17
CA ILE A 239 -7.72 -18.72 -2.05
C ILE A 239 -8.07 -17.68 -0.99
N ARG A 240 -7.15 -16.79 -0.67
CA ARG A 240 -7.37 -15.71 0.29
C ARG A 240 -8.44 -14.73 -0.19
N PHE A 241 -8.37 -14.34 -1.46
CA PHE A 241 -9.38 -13.50 -2.10
C PHE A 241 -10.78 -14.14 -2.01
N LEU A 242 -10.92 -15.40 -2.43
CA LEU A 242 -12.20 -16.12 -2.40
C LEU A 242 -12.75 -16.25 -0.99
N LYS A 243 -11.90 -16.50 0.00
CA LYS A 243 -12.30 -16.57 1.41
C LYS A 243 -12.83 -15.23 1.93
N GLU A 244 -12.13 -14.13 1.65
CA GLU A 244 -12.55 -12.77 2.04
C GLU A 244 -13.84 -12.37 1.30
N HIS A 245 -13.98 -12.78 0.04
CA HIS A 245 -15.16 -12.54 -0.78
C HIS A 245 -16.40 -13.27 -0.25
N ASN A 246 -16.28 -14.57 0.06
CA ASN A 246 -17.32 -15.36 0.64
C ASN A 246 -17.78 -14.82 2.01
N ALA A 247 -16.84 -14.36 2.84
CA ALA A 247 -17.19 -13.73 4.11
C ALA A 247 -18.03 -12.46 3.91
N LYS A 248 -17.67 -11.60 2.94
CA LYS A 248 -18.45 -10.40 2.60
C LYS A 248 -19.83 -10.70 2.01
N LEU A 249 -19.92 -11.72 1.17
CA LEU A 249 -21.22 -12.16 0.65
C LEU A 249 -22.13 -12.66 1.78
N GLY A 250 -21.57 -13.44 2.71
CA GLY A 250 -22.29 -13.90 3.91
C GLY A 250 -22.79 -12.74 4.77
N GLU A 251 -21.97 -11.72 4.99
CA GLU A 251 -22.36 -10.50 5.72
C GLU A 251 -23.52 -9.76 5.01
N LYS A 252 -23.42 -9.58 3.68
CA LYS A 252 -24.49 -8.94 2.90
C LYS A 252 -25.80 -9.73 2.92
N LEU A 253 -25.72 -11.06 2.82
CA LEU A 253 -26.89 -11.92 2.93
C LEU A 253 -27.56 -11.81 4.29
N MET A 254 -26.80 -11.77 5.38
CA MET A 254 -27.35 -11.56 6.74
C MET A 254 -28.05 -10.21 6.85
N VAL A 255 -27.46 -9.13 6.33
CA VAL A 255 -28.07 -7.80 6.35
C VAL A 255 -29.39 -7.79 5.54
N LEU A 256 -29.37 -8.37 4.33
CA LEU A 256 -30.58 -8.46 3.48
C LEU A 256 -31.68 -9.30 4.12
N SER A 257 -31.35 -10.44 4.73
CA SER A 257 -32.32 -11.29 5.43
C SER A 257 -32.95 -10.57 6.63
N ALA A 258 -32.14 -9.82 7.40
CA ALA A 258 -32.64 -9.01 8.50
C ALA A 258 -33.56 -7.87 8.01
N GLN A 259 -33.24 -7.23 6.89
CA GLN A 259 -34.10 -6.20 6.29
C GLN A 259 -35.43 -6.76 5.76
N MET A 260 -35.43 -7.96 5.18
CA MET A 260 -36.66 -8.64 4.74
C MET A 260 -37.56 -9.02 5.94
N GLN A 261 -36.93 -9.53 7.03
CA GLN A 261 -37.68 -9.84 8.27
C GLN A 261 -38.30 -8.60 8.93
N ALA A 262 -37.66 -7.44 8.83
CA ALA A 262 -38.14 -6.18 9.38
C ALA A 262 -39.29 -5.55 8.55
N ARG A 263 -39.51 -6.01 7.29
CA ARG A 263 -40.54 -5.51 6.38
C ARG A 263 -41.78 -6.37 6.31
N GLY A 264 -41.74 -7.63 6.74
CA GLY A 264 -42.85 -8.57 6.82
C GLY A 264 -43.43 -8.61 8.22
#